data_1425a5c0e22d3ddb2da69cc321153d46
#
_entry.id   1425a5c0e22d3ddb2da69cc321153d46
#
_cell.length_a   1.000
_cell.length_b   1.000
_cell.length_c   1.000
_cell.angle_alpha   90.00
_cell.angle_beta   90.00
_cell.angle_gamma   90.00
#
_symmetry.space_group_name_H-M   'P 1'
#
loop_
_entity.id
_entity.type
_entity.pdbx_description
1 polymer ?
#
loop_
_entity_poly.entity_id
_entity_poly.type
_entity_poly.pdbx_seq_one_letter_code
_entity_poly.pdbx_strand_id
1 'polypeptide(L)'
;MSNPIHLALLILGWALYGMLHSLLASHAGKNSIMNRFPSAFRVYRLSYNLLATLLLLPPLWLLFSYPGDVLWRWPTAVRWLADIAALSAVAGLIWSSKFYDTQEFPGFRQLSQTAPAVDDQAPMSLSPAHRFVRHPWYFFSRMIIWTREMNAAFLLTAVTLTLYLLIGSRQEEKKLVTCYGEQYRRYQASLPGLVPRPWRYISRQQAEEILGMAPPVK
;
A
#
# COMPACT_ATOMS: atom_id res chain seq x y z
N MET A 1 -5.30 -1.42 -32.81
CA MET A 1 -6.56 -1.05 -32.10
C MET A 1 -6.65 -1.84 -30.81
N SER A 2 -6.96 -1.18 -29.73
CA SER A 2 -7.12 -1.86 -28.43
C SER A 2 -8.33 -2.79 -28.49
N ASN A 3 -8.14 -4.05 -28.16
CA ASN A 3 -9.24 -5.03 -28.15
C ASN A 3 -10.13 -4.78 -26.91
N PRO A 4 -11.42 -4.42 -27.07
CA PRO A 4 -12.31 -4.10 -25.95
C PRO A 4 -12.53 -5.30 -25.00
N ILE A 5 -12.55 -6.52 -25.54
CA ILE A 5 -12.66 -7.74 -24.72
C ILE A 5 -11.46 -7.87 -23.79
N HIS A 6 -10.25 -7.60 -24.31
CA HIS A 6 -9.03 -7.66 -23.52
C HIS A 6 -9.02 -6.62 -22.39
N LEU A 7 -9.43 -5.37 -22.69
CA LEU A 7 -9.55 -4.34 -21.67
C LEU A 7 -10.60 -4.69 -20.60
N ALA A 8 -11.73 -5.30 -21.01
CA ALA A 8 -12.73 -5.78 -20.06
C ALA A 8 -12.21 -6.90 -19.17
N LEU A 9 -11.45 -7.87 -19.73
CA LEU A 9 -10.79 -8.91 -18.95
C LEU A 9 -9.73 -8.35 -17.98
N LEU A 10 -9.01 -7.31 -18.38
CA LEU A 10 -8.04 -6.63 -17.53
C LEU A 10 -8.73 -5.93 -16.34
N ILE A 11 -9.85 -5.23 -16.58
CA ILE A 11 -10.67 -4.64 -15.51
C ILE A 11 -11.15 -5.73 -14.54
N LEU A 12 -11.71 -6.81 -15.09
CA LEU A 12 -12.20 -7.92 -14.29
C LEU A 12 -11.06 -8.55 -13.45
N GLY A 13 -9.89 -8.74 -14.06
CA GLY A 13 -8.70 -9.27 -13.37
C GLY A 13 -8.27 -8.38 -12.19
N TRP A 14 -8.20 -7.06 -12.39
CA TRP A 14 -7.88 -6.12 -11.33
C TRP A 14 -8.98 -6.03 -10.26
N ALA A 15 -10.25 -6.09 -10.65
CA ALA A 15 -11.38 -6.07 -9.73
C ALA A 15 -11.40 -7.33 -8.84
N LEU A 16 -11.21 -8.51 -9.43
CA LEU A 16 -11.11 -9.77 -8.70
C LEU A 16 -9.91 -9.78 -7.77
N TYR A 17 -8.74 -9.34 -8.24
CA TYR A 17 -7.56 -9.19 -7.41
C TYR A 17 -7.84 -8.29 -6.20
N GLY A 18 -8.34 -7.07 -6.43
CA GLY A 18 -8.60 -6.11 -5.37
C GLY A 18 -9.64 -6.58 -4.37
N MET A 19 -10.70 -7.25 -4.85
CA MET A 19 -11.75 -7.82 -4.00
C MET A 19 -11.22 -8.96 -3.11
N LEU A 20 -10.53 -9.94 -3.70
CA LEU A 20 -9.98 -11.08 -2.95
C LEU A 20 -8.90 -10.65 -1.98
N HIS A 21 -7.97 -9.80 -2.44
CA HIS A 21 -6.94 -9.22 -1.59
C HIS A 21 -7.53 -8.49 -0.38
N SER A 22 -8.51 -7.61 -0.61
CA SER A 22 -9.14 -6.84 0.47
C SER A 22 -9.97 -7.72 1.42
N LEU A 23 -10.68 -8.72 0.88
CA LEU A 23 -11.47 -9.66 1.69
C LEU A 23 -10.55 -10.43 2.63
N LEU A 24 -9.47 -11.00 2.13
CA LEU A 24 -8.49 -11.75 2.92
C LEU A 24 -7.71 -10.85 3.88
N ALA A 25 -7.44 -9.60 3.55
CA ALA A 25 -6.80 -8.63 4.45
C ALA A 25 -7.75 -8.12 5.55
N SER A 26 -9.07 -8.32 5.41
CA SER A 26 -10.06 -7.82 6.37
C SER A 26 -10.09 -8.64 7.66
N HIS A 27 -10.46 -7.97 8.79
CA HIS A 27 -10.70 -8.68 10.05
C HIS A 27 -11.79 -9.74 9.93
N ALA A 28 -12.86 -9.48 9.16
CA ALA A 28 -13.94 -10.43 8.93
C ALA A 28 -13.45 -11.68 8.21
N GLY A 29 -12.66 -11.53 7.13
CA GLY A 29 -12.06 -12.65 6.41
C GLY A 29 -11.10 -13.46 7.28
N LYS A 30 -10.18 -12.76 7.98
CA LYS A 30 -9.24 -13.38 8.93
C LYS A 30 -9.98 -14.18 10.01
N ASN A 31 -10.95 -13.56 10.69
CA ASN A 31 -11.70 -14.19 11.77
C ASN A 31 -12.54 -15.37 11.28
N SER A 32 -13.16 -15.27 10.10
CA SER A 32 -13.94 -16.37 9.52
C SER A 32 -13.08 -17.63 9.30
N ILE A 33 -11.86 -17.44 8.77
CA ILE A 33 -10.92 -18.55 8.55
C ILE A 33 -10.41 -19.09 9.88
N MET A 34 -10.06 -18.24 10.84
CA MET A 34 -9.53 -18.66 12.14
C MET A 34 -10.57 -19.35 13.02
N ASN A 35 -11.84 -18.93 12.95
CA ASN A 35 -12.93 -19.61 13.65
C ASN A 35 -13.16 -21.01 13.11
N ARG A 36 -12.94 -21.25 11.81
CA ARG A 36 -13.07 -22.56 11.17
C ARG A 36 -11.82 -23.43 11.35
N PHE A 37 -10.65 -22.81 11.31
CA PHE A 37 -9.33 -23.46 11.39
C PHE A 37 -8.42 -22.72 12.38
N PRO A 38 -8.57 -22.95 13.69
CA PRO A 38 -7.83 -22.22 14.72
C PRO A 38 -6.31 -22.27 14.56
N SER A 39 -5.77 -23.39 14.09
CA SER A 39 -4.32 -23.56 13.86
C SER A 39 -3.77 -22.75 12.67
N ALA A 40 -4.66 -22.26 11.79
CA ALA A 40 -4.26 -21.50 10.61
C ALA A 40 -3.59 -20.16 10.94
N PHE A 41 -3.72 -19.62 12.17
CA PHE A 41 -3.13 -18.34 12.53
C PHE A 41 -1.62 -18.27 12.26
N ARG A 42 -0.89 -19.38 12.44
CA ARG A 42 0.57 -19.45 12.22
C ARG A 42 0.96 -19.20 10.77
N VAL A 43 0.18 -19.74 9.84
CA VAL A 43 0.49 -19.71 8.41
C VAL A 43 -0.35 -18.68 7.64
N TYR A 44 -1.36 -18.10 8.28
CA TYR A 44 -2.31 -17.22 7.61
C TYR A 44 -1.65 -16.08 6.84
N ARG A 45 -0.75 -15.33 7.50
CA ARG A 45 -0.09 -14.17 6.90
C ARG A 45 0.82 -14.57 5.74
N LEU A 46 1.57 -15.67 5.89
CA LEU A 46 2.42 -16.22 4.84
C LEU A 46 1.58 -16.70 3.65
N SER A 47 0.52 -17.47 3.91
CA SER A 47 -0.40 -17.97 2.88
C SER A 47 -1.13 -16.84 2.18
N TYR A 48 -1.55 -15.81 2.92
CA TYR A 48 -2.15 -14.60 2.37
C TYR A 48 -1.19 -13.88 1.41
N ASN A 49 0.06 -13.65 1.81
CA ASN A 49 1.06 -12.97 0.98
C ASN A 49 1.38 -13.78 -0.28
N LEU A 50 1.53 -15.10 -0.16
CA LEU A 50 1.73 -15.99 -1.30
C LEU A 50 0.54 -15.95 -2.26
N LEU A 51 -0.68 -16.09 -1.74
CA LEU A 51 -1.90 -16.04 -2.54
C LEU A 51 -2.07 -14.67 -3.22
N ALA A 52 -1.84 -13.57 -2.50
CA ALA A 52 -1.90 -12.23 -3.06
C ALA A 52 -0.89 -12.06 -4.21
N THR A 53 0.32 -12.61 -4.08
CA THR A 53 1.33 -12.60 -5.15
C THR A 53 0.87 -13.43 -6.36
N LEU A 54 0.33 -14.61 -6.15
CA LEU A 54 -0.17 -15.46 -7.22
C LEU A 54 -1.38 -14.84 -7.94
N LEU A 55 -2.30 -14.24 -7.19
CA LEU A 55 -3.47 -13.56 -7.76
C LEU A 55 -3.11 -12.30 -8.56
N LEU A 56 -1.93 -11.72 -8.33
CA LEU A 56 -1.42 -10.59 -9.09
C LEU A 56 -0.96 -10.98 -10.51
N LEU A 57 -0.55 -12.25 -10.71
CA LEU A 57 0.03 -12.70 -11.98
C LEU A 57 -0.95 -12.59 -13.17
N PRO A 58 -2.23 -13.00 -13.09
CA PRO A 58 -3.16 -12.89 -14.21
C PRO A 58 -3.36 -11.46 -14.73
N PRO A 59 -3.67 -10.44 -13.89
CA PRO A 59 -3.82 -9.08 -14.40
C PRO A 59 -2.50 -8.50 -14.93
N LEU A 60 -1.34 -8.86 -14.36
CA LEU A 60 -0.05 -8.46 -14.92
C LEU A 60 0.21 -9.12 -16.27
N TRP A 61 -0.07 -10.42 -16.43
CA TRP A 61 0.04 -11.10 -17.69
C TRP A 61 -0.85 -10.44 -18.78
N LEU A 62 -2.10 -10.15 -18.45
CA LEU A 62 -3.00 -9.42 -19.34
C LEU A 62 -2.45 -8.04 -19.72
N LEU A 63 -1.92 -7.29 -18.75
CA LEU A 63 -1.36 -5.97 -18.97
C LEU A 63 -0.22 -5.96 -20.00
N PHE A 64 0.69 -6.95 -19.90
CA PHE A 64 1.88 -7.00 -20.75
C PHE A 64 1.68 -7.75 -22.07
N SER A 65 0.72 -8.70 -22.13
CA SER A 65 0.45 -9.47 -23.35
C SER A 65 -0.25 -8.63 -24.43
N TYR A 66 -1.05 -7.64 -24.05
CA TYR A 66 -1.84 -6.84 -24.98
C TYR A 66 -1.89 -5.37 -24.56
N PRO A 67 -0.81 -4.65 -24.76
CA PRO A 67 -0.70 -3.27 -24.27
C PRO A 67 -1.71 -2.30 -24.92
N GLY A 68 -2.16 -2.60 -26.15
CA GLY A 68 -3.05 -1.73 -26.92
C GLY A 68 -2.33 -0.51 -27.50
N ASP A 69 -3.11 0.47 -27.95
CA ASP A 69 -2.59 1.67 -28.58
C ASP A 69 -1.81 2.53 -27.58
N VAL A 70 -0.73 3.14 -28.08
CA VAL A 70 0.04 4.11 -27.28
C VAL A 70 -0.74 5.42 -27.22
N LEU A 71 -1.09 5.84 -26.02
CA LEU A 71 -1.87 7.05 -25.76
C LEU A 71 -1.01 8.26 -25.40
N TRP A 72 0.13 7.97 -24.71
CA TRP A 72 1.03 8.99 -24.19
C TRP A 72 2.46 8.49 -24.16
N ARG A 73 3.38 9.33 -24.65
CA ARG A 73 4.82 9.18 -24.44
C ARG A 73 5.40 10.46 -23.89
N TRP A 74 6.34 10.35 -22.97
CA TRP A 74 7.08 11.50 -22.51
C TRP A 74 7.93 12.06 -23.66
N PRO A 75 7.89 13.40 -23.94
CA PRO A 75 8.83 13.99 -24.86
C PRO A 75 10.27 13.68 -24.45
N THR A 76 11.13 13.38 -25.42
CA THR A 76 12.54 12.97 -25.17
C THR A 76 13.27 13.96 -24.25
N ALA A 77 12.99 15.28 -24.40
CA ALA A 77 13.61 16.34 -23.59
C ALA A 77 13.30 16.24 -22.09
N VAL A 78 12.17 15.66 -21.68
CA VAL A 78 11.73 15.61 -20.26
C VAL A 78 11.54 14.18 -19.73
N ARG A 79 11.74 13.17 -20.57
CA ARG A 79 11.60 11.76 -20.18
C ARG A 79 12.50 11.38 -18.99
N TRP A 80 13.71 11.90 -18.96
CA TRP A 80 14.65 11.67 -17.87
C TRP A 80 14.14 12.15 -16.51
N LEU A 81 13.30 13.21 -16.47
CA LEU A 81 12.66 13.66 -15.23
C LEU A 81 11.67 12.61 -14.70
N ALA A 82 10.87 12.02 -15.60
CA ALA A 82 9.94 10.94 -15.23
C ALA A 82 10.69 9.70 -14.74
N ASP A 83 11.83 9.37 -15.37
CA ASP A 83 12.66 8.23 -14.97
C ASP A 83 13.35 8.48 -13.62
N ILE A 84 13.88 9.67 -13.37
CA ILE A 84 14.43 10.06 -12.06
C ILE A 84 13.34 10.00 -10.98
N ALA A 85 12.15 10.53 -11.27
CA ALA A 85 11.03 10.47 -10.31
C ALA A 85 10.64 9.03 -9.97
N ALA A 86 10.58 8.12 -10.96
CA ALA A 86 10.32 6.72 -10.71
C ALA A 86 11.42 6.04 -9.89
N LEU A 87 12.68 6.27 -10.25
CA LEU A 87 13.83 5.72 -9.51
C LEU A 87 13.87 6.24 -8.07
N SER A 88 13.60 7.53 -7.87
CA SER A 88 13.48 8.12 -6.53
C SER A 88 12.35 7.49 -5.72
N ALA A 89 11.22 7.18 -6.37
CA ALA A 89 10.11 6.50 -5.71
C ALA A 89 10.45 5.04 -5.34
N VAL A 90 11.14 4.32 -6.21
CA VAL A 90 11.66 2.97 -5.90
C VAL A 90 12.66 3.02 -4.73
N ALA A 91 13.59 3.96 -4.77
CA ALA A 91 14.54 4.16 -3.67
C ALA A 91 13.83 4.52 -2.36
N GLY A 92 12.78 5.35 -2.43
CA GLY A 92 11.92 5.70 -1.29
C GLY A 92 11.17 4.50 -0.72
N LEU A 93 10.64 3.61 -1.55
CA LEU A 93 10.03 2.34 -1.12
C LEU A 93 11.04 1.46 -0.39
N ILE A 94 12.21 1.23 -0.99
CA ILE A 94 13.27 0.40 -0.41
C ILE A 94 13.77 1.02 0.91
N TRP A 95 13.98 2.34 0.93
CA TRP A 95 14.39 3.03 2.16
C TRP A 95 13.34 2.93 3.26
N SER A 96 12.07 3.16 2.91
CA SER A 96 10.98 3.11 3.91
C SER A 96 10.71 1.70 4.43
N SER A 97 11.00 0.64 3.65
CA SER A 97 10.83 -0.75 4.10
C SER A 97 11.71 -1.12 5.29
N LYS A 98 12.85 -0.43 5.48
CA LYS A 98 13.77 -0.65 6.63
C LYS A 98 13.13 -0.34 8.00
N PHE A 99 12.04 0.43 8.01
CA PHE A 99 11.32 0.79 9.23
C PHE A 99 10.16 -0.16 9.57
N TYR A 100 9.97 -1.20 8.77
CA TYR A 100 9.01 -2.27 9.03
C TYR A 100 9.73 -3.55 9.45
N ASP A 101 9.10 -4.30 10.33
CA ASP A 101 9.66 -5.59 10.76
C ASP A 101 9.68 -6.59 9.60
N THR A 102 10.88 -6.94 9.16
CA THR A 102 11.10 -7.83 8.01
C THR A 102 10.70 -9.28 8.27
N GLN A 103 10.50 -9.69 9.52
CA GLN A 103 10.02 -11.03 9.88
C GLN A 103 8.51 -11.04 10.09
N GLU A 104 7.96 -9.95 10.61
CA GLU A 104 6.53 -9.83 10.85
C GLU A 104 5.76 -9.58 9.56
N PHE A 105 6.23 -8.69 8.70
CA PHE A 105 5.54 -8.31 7.47
C PHE A 105 5.27 -9.51 6.53
N PRO A 106 6.24 -10.40 6.22
CA PRO A 106 5.98 -11.60 5.43
C PRO A 106 5.20 -12.69 6.16
N GLY A 107 5.18 -12.70 7.49
CA GLY A 107 4.51 -13.70 8.30
C GLY A 107 5.43 -14.78 8.90
N PHE A 108 6.75 -14.61 8.84
CA PHE A 108 7.69 -15.59 9.39
C PHE A 108 7.66 -15.63 10.92
N ARG A 109 7.46 -14.48 11.58
CA ARG A 109 7.35 -14.42 13.03
C ARG A 109 6.16 -15.24 13.55
N GLN A 110 5.04 -15.27 12.81
CA GLN A 110 3.84 -16.00 13.20
C GLN A 110 4.02 -17.52 13.18
N LEU A 111 4.95 -18.05 12.38
CA LEU A 111 5.24 -19.49 12.32
C LEU A 111 5.75 -20.04 13.65
N SER A 112 6.47 -19.23 14.43
CA SER A 112 7.03 -19.63 15.73
C SER A 112 6.14 -19.29 16.93
N GLN A 113 5.01 -18.62 16.73
CA GLN A 113 4.10 -18.22 17.81
C GLN A 113 3.23 -19.39 18.26
N THR A 114 2.99 -19.49 19.57
CA THR A 114 2.11 -20.50 20.17
C THR A 114 0.67 -20.04 20.28
N ALA A 115 0.42 -18.74 20.25
CA ALA A 115 -0.90 -18.11 20.29
C ALA A 115 -1.01 -16.96 19.30
N PRO A 116 -2.24 -16.62 18.82
CA PRO A 116 -2.41 -15.44 17.96
C PRO A 116 -1.97 -14.19 18.70
N ALA A 117 -1.06 -13.42 18.08
CA ALA A 117 -0.77 -12.08 18.58
C ALA A 117 -2.02 -11.21 18.38
N VAL A 118 -2.36 -10.41 19.37
CA VAL A 118 -3.43 -9.41 19.24
C VAL A 118 -2.82 -8.23 18.47
N ASP A 119 -2.95 -8.28 17.15
CA ASP A 119 -2.42 -7.27 16.20
C ASP A 119 -2.88 -5.83 16.56
N ASP A 120 -4.01 -5.70 17.23
CA ASP A 120 -4.65 -4.42 17.55
C ASP A 120 -4.06 -3.73 18.80
N GLN A 121 -3.06 -4.32 19.47
CA GLN A 121 -2.42 -3.76 20.67
C GLN A 121 -1.01 -3.22 20.43
N ALA A 122 -0.50 -3.29 19.21
CA ALA A 122 0.79 -2.70 18.90
C ALA A 122 0.71 -1.16 19.03
N PRO A 123 1.68 -0.51 19.70
CA PRO A 123 1.69 0.95 19.80
C PRO A 123 1.80 1.59 18.41
N MET A 124 1.15 2.73 18.21
CA MET A 124 1.28 3.49 16.98
C MET A 124 2.75 3.86 16.74
N SER A 125 3.25 3.62 15.54
CA SER A 125 4.62 3.95 15.13
C SER A 125 4.62 4.78 13.85
N LEU A 126 5.55 5.72 13.76
CA LEU A 126 5.72 6.60 12.60
C LEU A 126 7.15 6.48 12.08
N SER A 127 7.32 5.98 10.86
CA SER A 127 8.62 6.04 10.19
C SER A 127 8.93 7.48 9.74
N PRO A 128 10.20 7.81 9.41
CA PRO A 128 10.55 9.14 8.89
C PRO A 128 9.73 9.57 7.66
N ALA A 129 9.32 8.64 6.80
CA ALA A 129 8.48 8.94 5.64
C ALA A 129 7.05 9.39 6.05
N HIS A 130 6.53 8.88 7.16
CA HIS A 130 5.24 9.26 7.74
C HIS A 130 5.21 10.68 8.30
N ARG A 131 6.32 11.38 8.32
CA ARG A 131 6.38 12.81 8.69
C ARG A 131 5.99 13.76 7.57
N PHE A 132 5.84 13.27 6.35
CA PHE A 132 5.52 14.06 5.16
C PHE A 132 4.17 13.69 4.54
N VAL A 133 3.77 12.43 4.66
CA VAL A 133 2.54 11.90 4.10
C VAL A 133 2.10 10.68 4.91
N ARG A 134 0.77 10.51 5.11
CA ARG A 134 0.26 9.42 5.95
C ARG A 134 0.41 8.03 5.32
N HIS A 135 0.40 7.93 3.99
CA HIS A 135 0.56 6.67 3.25
C HIS A 135 1.74 6.75 2.27
N PRO A 136 2.99 6.72 2.76
CA PRO A 136 4.17 6.90 1.92
C PRO A 136 4.31 5.84 0.82
N TRP A 137 3.97 4.58 1.11
CA TRP A 137 4.02 3.49 0.12
C TRP A 137 3.03 3.71 -1.02
N TYR A 138 1.83 4.22 -0.73
CA TYR A 138 0.83 4.56 -1.75
C TYR A 138 1.29 5.74 -2.61
N PHE A 139 1.96 6.72 -2.00
CA PHE A 139 2.56 7.84 -2.73
C PHE A 139 3.65 7.35 -3.70
N PHE A 140 4.63 6.57 -3.22
CA PHE A 140 5.70 6.05 -4.07
C PHE A 140 5.18 5.13 -5.18
N SER A 141 4.25 4.24 -4.87
CA SER A 141 3.62 3.36 -5.87
C SER A 141 2.92 4.16 -6.98
N ARG A 142 2.18 5.21 -6.63
CA ARG A 142 1.55 6.08 -7.62
C ARG A 142 2.57 6.84 -8.44
N MET A 143 3.66 7.35 -7.84
CA MET A 143 4.74 7.98 -8.60
C MET A 143 5.31 7.02 -9.64
N ILE A 144 5.62 5.78 -9.28
CA ILE A 144 6.15 4.77 -10.21
C ILE A 144 5.17 4.56 -11.37
N ILE A 145 3.89 4.38 -11.07
CA ILE A 145 2.86 4.08 -12.08
C ILE A 145 2.69 5.27 -13.04
N TRP A 146 2.49 6.49 -12.52
CA TRP A 146 2.13 7.65 -13.33
C TRP A 146 3.30 8.31 -14.06
N THR A 147 4.54 7.91 -13.78
CA THR A 147 5.72 8.35 -14.51
C THR A 147 6.04 7.49 -15.74
N ARG A 148 5.28 6.42 -15.97
CA ARG A 148 5.50 5.55 -17.15
C ARG A 148 4.79 6.07 -18.38
N GLU A 149 5.26 5.63 -19.55
CA GLU A 149 4.54 5.82 -20.80
C GLU A 149 3.20 5.07 -20.73
N MET A 150 2.16 5.64 -21.32
CA MET A 150 0.79 5.11 -21.21
C MET A 150 0.34 4.53 -22.55
N ASN A 151 0.03 3.27 -22.55
CA ASN A 151 -0.84 2.63 -23.53
C ASN A 151 -2.22 2.39 -22.89
N ALA A 152 -3.18 1.90 -23.67
CA ALA A 152 -4.56 1.73 -23.19
C ALA A 152 -4.67 0.80 -21.97
N ALA A 153 -3.96 -0.35 -21.98
CA ALA A 153 -3.97 -1.30 -20.88
C ALA A 153 -3.28 -0.72 -19.63
N PHE A 154 -2.16 -0.02 -19.82
CA PHE A 154 -1.42 0.57 -18.70
C PHE A 154 -2.19 1.75 -18.07
N LEU A 155 -2.82 2.62 -18.87
CA LEU A 155 -3.65 3.71 -18.35
C LEU A 155 -4.83 3.16 -17.54
N LEU A 156 -5.51 2.14 -18.06
CA LEU A 156 -6.60 1.47 -17.36
C LEU A 156 -6.13 0.90 -16.01
N THR A 157 -4.98 0.23 -16.00
CA THR A 157 -4.34 -0.30 -14.78
C THR A 157 -4.00 0.84 -13.82
N ALA A 158 -3.39 1.93 -14.29
CA ALA A 158 -3.01 3.07 -13.48
C ALA A 158 -4.21 3.73 -12.80
N VAL A 159 -5.31 3.91 -13.52
CA VAL A 159 -6.56 4.43 -12.97
C VAL A 159 -7.15 3.46 -11.94
N THR A 160 -7.25 2.18 -12.27
CA THR A 160 -7.83 1.17 -11.38
C THR A 160 -7.04 1.04 -10.08
N LEU A 161 -5.70 0.94 -10.16
CA LEU A 161 -4.84 0.89 -8.97
C LEU A 161 -4.90 2.20 -8.17
N THR A 162 -4.99 3.36 -8.81
CA THR A 162 -5.16 4.63 -8.11
C THR A 162 -6.47 4.66 -7.32
N LEU A 163 -7.58 4.24 -7.91
CA LEU A 163 -8.87 4.14 -7.22
C LEU A 163 -8.80 3.12 -6.07
N TYR A 164 -8.16 1.98 -6.30
CA TYR A 164 -7.97 0.97 -5.26
C TYR A 164 -7.19 1.51 -4.05
N LEU A 165 -6.07 2.22 -4.29
CA LEU A 165 -5.28 2.84 -3.23
C LEU A 165 -6.03 3.97 -2.50
N LEU A 166 -6.87 4.75 -3.22
CA LEU A 166 -7.74 5.76 -2.62
C LEU A 166 -8.78 5.15 -1.67
N ILE A 167 -9.42 4.06 -2.10
CA ILE A 167 -10.40 3.36 -1.27
C ILE A 167 -9.71 2.68 -0.09
N GLY A 168 -8.58 1.99 -0.36
CA GLY A 168 -7.80 1.29 0.66
C GLY A 168 -7.31 2.23 1.76
N SER A 169 -6.77 3.40 1.39
CA SER A 169 -6.31 4.39 2.38
C SER A 169 -7.42 4.87 3.31
N ARG A 170 -8.63 5.08 2.77
CA ARG A 170 -9.79 5.49 3.59
C ARG A 170 -10.23 4.40 4.56
N GLN A 171 -10.19 3.13 4.13
CA GLN A 171 -10.53 2.00 4.99
C GLN A 171 -9.48 1.78 6.07
N GLU A 172 -8.20 1.88 5.71
CA GLU A 172 -7.08 1.81 6.65
C GLU A 172 -7.15 2.93 7.70
N GLU A 173 -7.40 4.18 7.30
CA GLU A 173 -7.55 5.30 8.23
C GLU A 173 -8.74 5.12 9.19
N LYS A 174 -9.87 4.56 8.74
CA LYS A 174 -10.98 4.23 9.64
C LYS A 174 -10.58 3.22 10.71
N LYS A 175 -9.81 2.18 10.33
CA LYS A 175 -9.26 1.20 11.30
C LYS A 175 -8.32 1.88 12.28
N LEU A 176 -7.38 2.70 11.78
CA LEU A 176 -6.40 3.39 12.62
C LEU A 176 -7.06 4.37 13.61
N VAL A 177 -8.14 5.06 13.19
CA VAL A 177 -8.96 5.86 14.10
C VAL A 177 -9.64 5.00 15.17
N THR A 178 -10.11 3.82 14.81
CA THR A 178 -10.71 2.90 15.79
C THR A 178 -9.67 2.36 16.77
N CYS A 179 -8.47 2.02 16.32
CA CYS A 179 -7.41 1.46 17.15
C CYS A 179 -6.74 2.51 18.05
N TYR A 180 -6.42 3.70 17.49
CA TYR A 180 -5.60 4.70 18.17
C TYR A 180 -6.36 5.96 18.58
N GLY A 181 -7.64 6.06 18.26
CA GLY A 181 -8.52 7.14 18.72
C GLY A 181 -8.03 8.53 18.36
N GLU A 182 -7.97 9.40 19.39
CA GLU A 182 -7.58 10.80 19.24
C GLU A 182 -6.12 10.99 18.83
N GLN A 183 -5.25 10.07 19.18
CA GLN A 183 -3.84 10.07 18.76
C GLN A 183 -3.72 10.05 17.24
N TYR A 184 -4.44 9.14 16.57
CA TYR A 184 -4.44 9.09 15.10
C TYR A 184 -5.17 10.28 14.47
N ARG A 185 -6.24 10.79 15.08
CA ARG A 185 -6.94 11.98 14.58
C ARG A 185 -6.05 13.23 14.57
N ARG A 186 -5.23 13.44 15.59
CA ARG A 186 -4.22 14.53 15.62
C ARG A 186 -3.21 14.37 14.49
N TYR A 187 -2.70 13.16 14.27
CA TYR A 187 -1.82 12.85 13.16
C TYR A 187 -2.51 13.11 11.82
N GLN A 188 -3.75 12.67 11.66
CA GLN A 188 -4.55 12.85 10.44
C GLN A 188 -4.79 14.33 10.11
N ALA A 189 -5.03 15.17 11.11
CA ALA A 189 -5.20 16.61 10.93
C ALA A 189 -3.90 17.32 10.51
N SER A 190 -2.75 16.80 10.93
CA SER A 190 -1.44 17.42 10.70
C SER A 190 -0.91 17.21 9.28
N LEU A 191 -1.23 16.09 8.63
CA LEU A 191 -0.59 15.67 7.38
C LEU A 191 -1.57 15.29 6.27
N PRO A 192 -1.17 15.47 4.99
CA PRO A 192 -1.92 14.96 3.85
C PRO A 192 -1.88 13.43 3.78
N GLY A 193 -2.94 12.81 3.22
CA GLY A 193 -3.06 11.35 3.11
C GLY A 193 -2.10 10.72 2.11
N LEU A 194 -2.22 11.12 0.84
CA LEU A 194 -1.63 10.39 -0.29
C LEU A 194 -0.62 11.18 -1.11
N VAL A 195 -0.65 12.51 -1.05
CA VAL A 195 0.26 13.38 -1.79
C VAL A 195 0.91 14.32 -0.79
N PRO A 196 2.24 14.27 -0.63
CA PRO A 196 2.94 15.20 0.25
C PRO A 196 2.73 16.64 -0.22
N ARG A 197 2.61 17.54 0.75
CA ARG A 197 2.56 18.99 0.51
C ARG A 197 3.82 19.60 1.11
N PRO A 198 4.67 20.30 0.34
CA PRO A 198 5.97 20.79 0.82
C PRO A 198 5.90 21.64 2.10
N TRP A 199 4.79 22.33 2.30
CA TRP A 199 4.53 23.19 3.47
C TRP A 199 3.81 22.46 4.63
N ARG A 200 3.47 21.17 4.51
CA ARG A 200 2.82 20.38 5.54
C ARG A 200 3.65 19.15 5.87
N TYR A 201 4.48 19.28 6.89
CA TYR A 201 5.24 18.18 7.47
C TYR A 201 5.27 18.34 8.98
N ILE A 202 5.53 17.27 9.71
CA ILE A 202 5.74 17.29 11.15
C ILE A 202 7.22 17.08 11.47
N SER A 203 7.73 17.81 12.46
CA SER A 203 9.08 17.62 12.99
C SER A 203 9.17 16.28 13.72
N ARG A 204 10.40 15.84 14.03
CA ARG A 204 10.59 14.65 14.85
C ARG A 204 9.95 14.81 16.23
N GLN A 205 10.09 15.96 16.86
CA GLN A 205 9.49 16.27 18.15
C GLN A 205 7.96 16.21 18.09
N GLN A 206 7.34 16.80 17.08
CA GLN A 206 5.88 16.72 16.88
C GLN A 206 5.39 15.29 16.68
N ALA A 207 6.17 14.46 15.97
CA ALA A 207 5.84 13.04 15.81
C ALA A 207 5.92 12.29 17.15
N GLU A 208 6.93 12.56 17.97
CA GLU A 208 7.09 12.01 19.32
C GLU A 208 5.97 12.46 20.26
N GLU A 209 5.56 13.72 20.20
CA GLU A 209 4.40 14.26 20.95
C GLU A 209 3.08 13.56 20.53
N ILE A 210 2.86 13.37 19.24
CA ILE A 210 1.68 12.62 18.73
C ILE A 210 1.72 11.17 19.24
N LEU A 211 2.89 10.54 19.29
CA LEU A 211 3.06 9.18 19.80
C LEU A 211 2.96 9.07 21.33
N GLY A 212 2.85 10.19 22.05
CA GLY A 212 2.83 10.22 23.51
C GLY A 212 4.19 9.85 24.14
N MET A 213 5.28 9.97 23.39
CA MET A 213 6.63 9.75 23.88
C MET A 213 7.07 11.00 24.67
N ALA A 214 7.62 10.80 25.85
CA ALA A 214 8.18 11.91 26.62
C ALA A 214 9.30 12.59 25.81
N PRO A 215 9.39 13.94 25.83
CA PRO A 215 10.50 14.62 25.16
C PRO A 215 11.83 14.13 25.74
N PRO A 216 12.90 13.99 24.91
CA PRO A 216 14.21 13.62 25.42
C PRO A 216 14.61 14.63 26.50
N VAL A 217 14.94 14.12 27.67
CA VAL A 217 15.54 14.92 28.75
C VAL A 217 16.83 15.52 28.18
N LYS A 218 16.90 16.86 28.18
CA LYS A 218 18.07 17.60 27.69
C LYS A 218 19.27 17.37 28.60
#